data_61aaf73a46b81e0996d9d41e9c613323
#
_entry.id   61aaf73a46b81e0996d9d41e9c613323
#
_cell.length_a   1.000
_cell.length_b   1.000
_cell.length_c   1.000
_cell.angle_alpha   90.00
_cell.angle_beta   90.00
_cell.angle_gamma   90.00
#
_symmetry.space_group_name_H-M   'P 1'
#
loop_
_entity.id
_entity.type
_entity.pdbx_description
1 polymer ?
#
loop_
_entity_poly.entity_id
_entity_poly.type
_entity_poly.pdbx_seq_one_letter_code
_entity_poly.pdbx_strand_id
1 'polypeptide(L)'
;MADSFMITFSNVSLIYPHSTKTIIEDLSFSIEEGEMVLVMGETGSGKSSLLRLINGLVPHHTGGILAGEITVDGITTQHVKPGGLAHVVGIVGQNPAHGFVADIVEEELAFGMESLNFPPEVMRKRVEEVLDLLSLNNVRHRSIATLSGGEQQRVAIGAALVMHPKVLVLDEPTSALDPIAAEEVLSVLHRLVHDLSVTVVIAEHRLERVIQFVDRIICIAGDGAAAIGPAEEILKTAELVPPIIRLARALNLSEVGTSVREVRRLTEDIRNQEFLPVRTPSTHGDLAVSLNKVEVRYENHIALKPTTTEIFAGEIVAVMGRNGAGKSSLLHAIAGINTPAHGSISVFDRNPSELQGAERRSSIGFVPQEPSDLLYGQSVQAECDAADRDNGISPGTTLAFLNRLVPHISAHTHPNDLSEGQRLALVLSIVLAAHPRILILDEPTRGLDYSAKHLFALALREFAHEFKRPIIMATHDVELVAELADRVIFLAEGEIVADGATLDVLLSSPAFAPQVAKVMSPKPWLTVSDVVQALEQL
;
A
#
# COMPACT_ATOMS: atom_id res chain seq x y z
N MET A 1 5.89 42.16 5.67
CA MET A 1 5.93 41.03 6.61
C MET A 1 6.79 40.00 5.91
N ALA A 2 7.87 39.53 6.50
CA ALA A 2 8.66 38.47 5.88
C ALA A 2 7.76 37.24 5.85
N ASP A 3 7.55 36.65 4.69
CA ASP A 3 6.84 35.40 4.53
C ASP A 3 7.56 34.34 5.36
N SER A 4 6.98 33.97 6.49
CA SER A 4 7.55 33.00 7.41
C SER A 4 7.12 31.63 6.95
N PHE A 5 7.87 31.03 6.04
CA PHE A 5 7.65 29.66 5.62
C PHE A 5 7.89 28.70 6.79
N MET A 6 7.04 27.68 6.90
CA MET A 6 7.18 26.64 7.93
C MET A 6 8.36 25.73 7.64
N ILE A 7 8.55 25.34 6.37
CA ILE A 7 9.67 24.50 5.92
C ILE A 7 10.32 25.19 4.71
N THR A 8 11.66 25.26 4.69
CA THR A 8 12.41 25.78 3.53
C THR A 8 13.57 24.85 3.21
N PHE A 9 13.70 24.50 1.94
CA PHE A 9 14.85 23.84 1.35
C PHE A 9 15.55 24.83 0.42
N SER A 10 16.87 24.97 0.58
CA SER A 10 17.71 25.89 -0.21
C SER A 10 18.90 25.14 -0.81
N ASN A 11 18.85 24.87 -2.12
CA ASN A 11 19.87 24.15 -2.89
C ASN A 11 20.33 22.82 -2.25
N VAL A 12 19.36 22.03 -1.78
CA VAL A 12 19.61 20.81 -1.02
C VAL A 12 19.97 19.65 -1.94
N SER A 13 21.12 19.02 -1.69
CA SER A 13 21.54 17.78 -2.35
C SER A 13 22.00 16.76 -1.33
N LEU A 14 21.63 15.48 -1.55
CA LEU A 14 21.92 14.37 -0.62
C LEU A 14 22.55 13.18 -1.35
N ILE A 15 23.67 12.69 -0.79
CA ILE A 15 24.32 11.42 -1.17
C ILE A 15 24.50 10.59 0.08
N TYR A 16 23.99 9.35 0.10
CA TYR A 16 24.19 8.44 1.24
C TYR A 16 25.62 7.88 1.33
N PRO A 17 26.07 7.45 2.52
CA PRO A 17 27.36 6.79 2.68
C PRO A 17 27.49 5.56 1.76
N HIS A 18 28.66 5.36 1.19
CA HIS A 18 28.96 4.25 0.28
C HIS A 18 28.16 4.25 -1.05
N SER A 19 27.40 5.29 -1.34
CA SER A 19 26.73 5.50 -2.63
C SER A 19 27.46 6.56 -3.46
N THR A 20 27.44 6.39 -4.77
CA THR A 20 27.85 7.43 -5.74
C THR A 20 26.63 8.11 -6.36
N LYS A 21 25.42 7.60 -6.10
CA LYS A 21 24.17 8.12 -6.64
C LYS A 21 23.68 9.26 -5.75
N THR A 22 23.43 10.43 -6.36
CA THR A 22 22.70 11.52 -5.74
C THR A 22 21.23 11.12 -5.63
N ILE A 23 20.67 11.20 -4.43
CA ILE A 23 19.27 10.83 -4.16
C ILE A 23 18.34 12.04 -4.29
N ILE A 24 18.83 13.21 -3.88
CA ILE A 24 18.14 14.50 -4.02
C ILE A 24 19.16 15.46 -4.61
N GLU A 25 18.81 16.19 -5.67
CA GLU A 25 19.71 17.07 -6.40
C GLU A 25 19.15 18.48 -6.51
N ASP A 26 19.89 19.44 -5.96
CA ASP A 26 19.65 20.90 -6.02
C ASP A 26 18.19 21.33 -5.74
N LEU A 27 17.61 20.75 -4.69
CA LEU A 27 16.21 20.94 -4.36
C LEU A 27 16.00 22.25 -3.59
N SER A 28 15.14 23.14 -4.12
CA SER A 28 14.80 24.42 -3.50
C SER A 28 13.30 24.64 -3.53
N PHE A 29 12.68 24.78 -2.35
CA PHE A 29 11.24 25.06 -2.20
C PHE A 29 10.92 25.55 -0.79
N SER A 30 9.68 26.00 -0.61
CA SER A 30 9.13 26.34 0.70
C SER A 30 7.71 25.80 0.86
N ILE A 31 7.33 25.48 2.10
CA ILE A 31 5.99 25.05 2.53
C ILE A 31 5.48 26.07 3.54
N GLU A 32 4.25 26.52 3.36
CA GLU A 32 3.58 27.46 4.28
C GLU A 32 3.02 26.75 5.51
N GLU A 33 2.68 27.51 6.54
CA GLU A 33 1.99 26.97 7.73
C GLU A 33 0.58 26.52 7.36
N GLY A 34 0.19 25.33 7.84
CA GLY A 34 -1.14 24.79 7.61
C GLY A 34 -1.38 24.25 6.20
N GLU A 35 -0.32 23.94 5.44
CA GLU A 35 -0.43 23.23 4.16
C GLU A 35 -0.38 21.71 4.34
N MET A 36 -1.14 20.98 3.53
CA MET A 36 -1.00 19.54 3.34
C MET A 36 -0.25 19.24 2.04
N VAL A 37 0.98 18.73 2.15
CA VAL A 37 1.88 18.51 1.02
C VAL A 37 2.10 17.02 0.79
N LEU A 38 1.81 16.54 -0.43
CA LEU A 38 2.09 15.17 -0.86
C LEU A 38 3.47 15.07 -1.50
N VAL A 39 4.28 14.14 -1.03
CA VAL A 39 5.53 13.73 -1.68
C VAL A 39 5.26 12.47 -2.49
N MET A 40 5.35 12.56 -3.81
CA MET A 40 5.14 11.43 -4.72
C MET A 40 6.37 11.17 -5.60
N GLY A 41 6.45 9.97 -6.16
CA GLY A 41 7.53 9.51 -7.01
C GLY A 41 7.62 7.99 -6.98
N GLU A 42 8.43 7.40 -7.84
CA GLU A 42 8.65 5.95 -7.89
C GLU A 42 9.28 5.42 -6.59
N THR A 43 9.20 4.11 -6.40
CA THR A 43 9.88 3.45 -5.29
C THR A 43 11.38 3.66 -5.42
N GLY A 44 12.02 4.15 -4.33
CA GLY A 44 13.45 4.45 -4.34
C GLY A 44 13.83 5.82 -4.92
N SER A 45 12.88 6.69 -5.27
CA SER A 45 13.14 8.07 -5.77
C SER A 45 13.64 9.05 -4.70
N GLY A 46 13.57 8.69 -3.41
CA GLY A 46 14.05 9.56 -2.32
C GLY A 46 12.96 10.17 -1.44
N LYS A 47 11.68 9.74 -1.56
CA LYS A 47 10.56 10.26 -0.74
C LYS A 47 10.85 10.20 0.77
N SER A 48 11.14 9.00 1.28
CA SER A 48 11.47 8.82 2.71
C SER A 48 12.74 9.58 3.11
N SER A 49 13.70 9.79 2.18
CA SER A 49 14.90 10.59 2.43
C SER A 49 14.52 12.06 2.63
N LEU A 50 13.64 12.61 1.78
CA LEU A 50 13.13 13.97 1.93
C LEU A 50 12.42 14.15 3.28
N LEU A 51 11.56 13.21 3.66
CA LEU A 51 10.89 13.22 4.96
C LEU A 51 11.88 13.20 6.13
N ARG A 52 12.94 12.38 6.04
CA ARG A 52 14.00 12.29 7.07
C ARG A 52 14.90 13.51 7.13
N LEU A 53 14.99 14.30 6.09
CA LEU A 53 15.67 15.60 6.10
C LEU A 53 14.88 16.64 6.91
N ILE A 54 13.55 16.63 6.83
CA ILE A 54 12.69 17.58 7.58
C ILE A 54 12.81 17.37 9.10
N ASN A 55 12.91 16.10 9.56
CA ASN A 55 13.03 15.81 10.99
C ASN A 55 14.47 15.67 11.50
N GLY A 56 15.46 15.91 10.65
CA GLY A 56 16.87 15.85 11.00
C GLY A 56 17.45 14.44 11.19
N LEU A 57 16.69 13.35 10.91
CA LEU A 57 17.25 11.99 10.94
C LEU A 57 18.36 11.80 9.91
N VAL A 58 18.27 12.49 8.79
CA VAL A 58 19.37 12.67 7.83
C VAL A 58 19.95 14.08 8.02
N PRO A 59 21.23 14.26 8.23
CA PRO A 59 22.33 13.26 8.21
C PRO A 59 22.64 12.65 9.59
N HIS A 60 21.99 13.06 10.68
CA HIS A 60 22.42 12.76 12.05
C HIS A 60 22.44 11.25 12.41
N HIS A 61 21.50 10.46 11.88
CA HIS A 61 21.42 9.00 12.13
C HIS A 61 21.99 8.17 11.00
N THR A 62 21.69 8.54 9.76
CA THR A 62 22.06 7.74 8.59
C THR A 62 23.42 8.11 8.03
N GLY A 63 23.97 9.24 8.44
CA GLY A 63 25.13 9.83 7.78
C GLY A 63 24.78 10.35 6.38
N GLY A 64 25.80 10.61 5.57
CA GLY A 64 25.66 11.11 4.20
C GLY A 64 26.30 12.49 4.02
N ILE A 65 26.46 12.87 2.76
CA ILE A 65 26.92 14.21 2.37
C ILE A 65 25.67 15.01 2.04
N LEU A 66 25.40 16.03 2.83
CA LEU A 66 24.30 16.96 2.67
C LEU A 66 24.85 18.34 2.30
N ALA A 67 24.46 18.86 1.15
CA ALA A 67 24.72 20.24 0.73
C ALA A 67 23.43 21.06 0.81
N GLY A 68 23.55 22.39 0.85
CA GLY A 68 22.42 23.30 1.01
C GLY A 68 21.96 23.44 2.45
N GLU A 69 20.81 24.04 2.66
CA GLU A 69 20.24 24.32 3.99
C GLU A 69 18.77 23.93 4.06
N ILE A 70 18.36 23.37 5.20
CA ILE A 70 16.97 23.03 5.49
C ILE A 70 16.58 23.69 6.80
N THR A 71 15.52 24.50 6.76
CA THR A 71 14.96 25.12 7.95
C THR A 71 13.52 24.67 8.20
N VAL A 72 13.17 24.42 9.45
CA VAL A 72 11.81 24.10 9.91
C VAL A 72 11.49 25.01 11.09
N ASP A 73 10.44 25.80 10.97
CA ASP A 73 10.09 26.85 11.95
C ASP A 73 11.29 27.76 12.31
N GLY A 74 12.12 28.11 11.29
CA GLY A 74 13.33 28.90 11.46
C GLY A 74 14.53 28.16 12.08
N ILE A 75 14.42 26.86 12.37
CA ILE A 75 15.49 26.03 12.94
C ILE A 75 16.18 25.26 11.82
N THR A 76 17.50 25.43 11.66
CA THR A 76 18.30 24.68 10.70
C THR A 76 18.48 23.23 11.18
N THR A 77 17.95 22.26 10.43
CA THR A 77 17.90 20.84 10.85
C THR A 77 19.27 20.20 10.96
N GLN A 78 20.26 20.65 10.17
CA GLN A 78 21.65 20.15 10.22
C GLN A 78 22.36 20.49 11.54
N HIS A 79 21.93 21.53 12.25
CA HIS A 79 22.59 22.00 13.46
C HIS A 79 21.94 21.49 14.74
N VAL A 80 20.77 20.88 14.66
CA VAL A 80 19.99 20.40 15.81
C VAL A 80 19.74 18.91 15.67
N LYS A 81 20.04 18.13 16.72
CA LYS A 81 19.74 16.70 16.74
C LYS A 81 18.22 16.46 16.68
N PRO A 82 17.75 15.33 16.12
CA PRO A 82 16.31 15.03 16.00
C PRO A 82 15.48 15.21 17.29
N GLY A 83 16.03 14.82 18.45
CA GLY A 83 15.38 15.05 19.75
C GLY A 83 15.15 16.52 20.09
N GLY A 84 15.99 17.44 19.59
CA GLY A 84 15.80 18.88 19.74
C GLY A 84 14.72 19.46 18.82
N LEU A 85 14.35 18.74 17.76
CA LEU A 85 13.27 19.09 16.82
C LEU A 85 11.92 18.47 17.21
N ALA A 86 11.88 17.54 18.17
CA ALA A 86 10.69 16.76 18.50
C ALA A 86 9.49 17.59 18.99
N HIS A 87 9.73 18.83 19.44
CA HIS A 87 8.67 19.78 19.81
C HIS A 87 8.11 20.57 18.61
N VAL A 88 8.77 20.49 17.45
CA VAL A 88 8.34 21.17 16.20
C VAL A 88 7.88 20.15 15.17
N VAL A 89 8.58 19.01 15.04
CA VAL A 89 8.34 18.00 14.01
C VAL A 89 7.98 16.67 14.66
N GLY A 90 6.73 16.23 14.45
CA GLY A 90 6.30 14.87 14.72
C GLY A 90 6.52 13.99 13.51
N ILE A 91 6.95 12.75 13.71
CA ILE A 91 7.15 11.77 12.63
C ILE A 91 6.38 10.48 12.88
N VAL A 92 5.78 9.93 11.82
CA VAL A 92 5.18 8.60 11.80
C VAL A 92 5.78 7.84 10.64
N GLY A 93 6.47 6.74 10.93
CA GLY A 93 7.09 5.88 9.91
C GLY A 93 6.11 4.95 9.23
N GLN A 94 6.59 4.27 8.18
CA GLN A 94 5.80 3.36 7.35
C GLN A 94 5.18 2.19 8.14
N ASN A 95 5.89 1.63 9.10
CA ASN A 95 5.38 0.60 9.99
C ASN A 95 5.28 1.16 11.42
N PRO A 96 4.08 1.50 11.91
CA PRO A 96 3.89 2.06 13.23
C PRO A 96 4.37 1.13 14.35
N ALA A 97 4.26 -0.20 14.17
CA ALA A 97 4.66 -1.18 15.18
C ALA A 97 6.15 -1.12 15.55
N HIS A 98 7.00 -0.66 14.63
CA HIS A 98 8.44 -0.50 14.90
C HIS A 98 8.77 0.74 15.75
N GLY A 99 7.82 1.65 15.91
CA GLY A 99 8.00 2.88 16.67
C GLY A 99 7.51 2.80 18.12
N PHE A 100 6.70 1.82 18.46
CA PHE A 100 6.11 1.69 19.78
C PHE A 100 7.14 1.23 20.83
N VAL A 101 7.10 1.87 21.97
CA VAL A 101 7.99 1.59 23.12
C VAL A 101 7.20 0.97 24.28
N ALA A 102 5.95 1.40 24.48
CA ALA A 102 5.07 0.88 25.52
C ALA A 102 4.13 -0.21 24.96
N ASP A 103 3.61 -1.04 25.85
CA ASP A 103 2.68 -2.10 25.51
C ASP A 103 1.21 -1.63 25.46
N ILE A 104 0.88 -0.55 26.17
CA ILE A 104 -0.48 -0.03 26.34
C ILE A 104 -0.63 1.31 25.65
N VAL A 105 -1.78 1.55 25.02
CA VAL A 105 -2.07 2.78 24.25
C VAL A 105 -1.82 4.05 25.05
N GLU A 106 -2.38 4.17 26.27
CA GLU A 106 -2.23 5.38 27.10
C GLU A 106 -0.79 5.63 27.50
N GLU A 107 -0.02 4.58 27.79
CA GLU A 107 1.39 4.66 28.14
C GLU A 107 2.23 5.11 26.94
N GLU A 108 1.95 4.59 25.75
CA GLU A 108 2.62 5.00 24.51
C GLU A 108 2.38 6.48 24.22
N LEU A 109 1.13 6.96 24.37
CA LEU A 109 0.83 8.37 24.19
C LEU A 109 1.57 9.27 25.19
N ALA A 110 1.77 8.81 26.42
CA ALA A 110 2.49 9.57 27.44
C ALA A 110 4.02 9.54 27.29
N PHE A 111 4.57 8.47 26.69
CA PHE A 111 6.01 8.15 26.70
C PHE A 111 6.92 9.29 26.24
N GLY A 112 6.58 9.97 25.13
CA GLY A 112 7.38 11.08 24.61
C GLY A 112 7.48 12.25 25.58
N MET A 113 6.37 12.60 26.24
CA MET A 113 6.31 13.67 27.24
C MET A 113 7.02 13.29 28.54
N GLU A 114 6.92 12.02 28.97
CA GLU A 114 7.65 11.50 30.13
C GLU A 114 9.16 11.60 29.92
N SER A 115 9.63 11.19 28.75
CA SER A 115 11.05 11.26 28.36
C SER A 115 11.62 12.68 28.39
N LEU A 116 10.78 13.69 28.23
CA LEU A 116 11.13 15.11 28.29
C LEU A 116 10.76 15.77 29.61
N ASN A 117 10.37 15.00 30.65
CA ASN A 117 10.01 15.44 31.98
C ASN A 117 8.88 16.50 32.02
N PHE A 118 7.83 16.32 31.20
CA PHE A 118 6.64 17.18 31.28
C PHE A 118 5.90 16.98 32.61
N PRO A 119 5.26 18.05 33.16
CA PRO A 119 4.45 17.92 34.36
C PRO A 119 3.28 16.94 34.16
N PRO A 120 2.95 16.07 35.14
CA PRO A 120 1.88 15.08 35.03
C PRO A 120 0.51 15.66 34.63
N GLU A 121 0.18 16.85 35.10
CA GLU A 121 -1.08 17.54 34.74
C GLU A 121 -1.14 17.90 33.25
N VAL A 122 -0.02 18.33 32.67
CA VAL A 122 0.08 18.65 31.26
C VAL A 122 -0.02 17.37 30.42
N MET A 123 0.69 16.31 30.84
CA MET A 123 0.65 15.02 30.17
C MET A 123 -0.78 14.47 30.13
N ARG A 124 -1.45 14.41 31.29
CA ARG A 124 -2.82 13.93 31.36
C ARG A 124 -3.76 14.70 30.43
N LYS A 125 -3.69 16.04 30.45
CA LYS A 125 -4.53 16.88 29.59
C LYS A 125 -4.32 16.56 28.10
N ARG A 126 -3.06 16.52 27.65
CA ARG A 126 -2.71 16.26 26.23
C ARG A 126 -3.07 14.85 25.78
N VAL A 127 -2.90 13.85 26.65
CA VAL A 127 -3.32 12.48 26.35
C VAL A 127 -4.83 12.40 26.17
N GLU A 128 -5.64 13.01 27.04
CA GLU A 128 -7.09 13.06 26.90
C GLU A 128 -7.51 13.76 25.59
N GLU A 129 -6.90 14.92 25.27
CA GLU A 129 -7.17 15.65 24.03
C GLU A 129 -6.91 14.78 22.78
N VAL A 130 -5.80 14.03 22.77
CA VAL A 130 -5.42 13.16 21.65
C VAL A 130 -6.30 11.92 21.58
N LEU A 131 -6.65 11.30 22.72
CA LEU A 131 -7.59 10.16 22.76
C LEU A 131 -8.96 10.54 22.16
N ASP A 132 -9.46 11.73 22.47
CA ASP A 132 -10.71 12.25 21.92
C ASP A 132 -10.58 12.56 20.42
N LEU A 133 -9.53 13.28 20.04
CA LEU A 133 -9.29 13.70 18.65
C LEU A 133 -9.20 12.51 17.68
N LEU A 134 -8.54 11.43 18.12
CA LEU A 134 -8.28 10.24 17.32
C LEU A 134 -9.27 9.09 17.59
N SER A 135 -10.30 9.32 18.42
CA SER A 135 -11.29 8.29 18.79
C SER A 135 -10.66 7.02 19.37
N LEU A 136 -9.69 7.17 20.28
CA LEU A 136 -8.94 6.08 20.90
C LEU A 136 -9.41 5.72 22.32
N ASN A 137 -10.43 6.41 22.86
CA ASN A 137 -10.89 6.22 24.23
C ASN A 137 -11.29 4.79 24.58
N ASN A 138 -11.91 4.09 23.64
CA ASN A 138 -12.37 2.70 23.80
C ASN A 138 -11.23 1.68 23.83
N VAL A 139 -10.04 2.06 23.38
CA VAL A 139 -8.85 1.19 23.31
C VAL A 139 -7.71 1.64 24.23
N ARG A 140 -7.90 2.73 25.00
CA ARG A 140 -6.84 3.37 25.83
C ARG A 140 -6.05 2.42 26.73
N HIS A 141 -6.70 1.40 27.29
CA HIS A 141 -6.10 0.42 28.21
C HIS A 141 -5.79 -0.92 27.54
N ARG A 142 -5.94 -1.01 26.20
CA ARG A 142 -5.62 -2.25 25.46
C ARG A 142 -4.14 -2.32 25.14
N SER A 143 -3.65 -3.55 25.05
CA SER A 143 -2.32 -3.80 24.50
C SER A 143 -2.30 -3.45 23.01
N ILE A 144 -1.29 -2.69 22.58
CA ILE A 144 -1.08 -2.23 21.21
C ILE A 144 -1.01 -3.42 20.23
N ALA A 145 -0.42 -4.54 20.66
CA ALA A 145 -0.34 -5.75 19.86
C ALA A 145 -1.71 -6.36 19.51
N THR A 146 -2.77 -6.00 20.25
CA THR A 146 -4.14 -6.50 20.01
C THR A 146 -4.99 -5.56 19.15
N LEU A 147 -4.43 -4.44 18.73
CA LEU A 147 -5.11 -3.42 17.94
C LEU A 147 -5.10 -3.79 16.45
N SER A 148 -6.13 -3.35 15.73
CA SER A 148 -6.12 -3.35 14.26
C SER A 148 -5.04 -2.39 13.71
N GLY A 149 -4.60 -2.61 12.47
CA GLY A 149 -3.62 -1.73 11.82
C GLY A 149 -4.04 -0.26 11.80
N GLY A 150 -5.35 0.02 11.59
CA GLY A 150 -5.88 1.40 11.65
C GLY A 150 -5.85 2.01 13.05
N GLU A 151 -6.12 1.22 14.10
CA GLU A 151 -5.99 1.67 15.48
C GLU A 151 -4.51 1.92 15.84
N GLN A 152 -3.60 1.01 15.45
CA GLN A 152 -2.15 1.21 15.63
C GLN A 152 -1.66 2.48 14.93
N GLN A 153 -2.11 2.73 13.70
CA GLN A 153 -1.76 3.94 12.97
C GLN A 153 -2.24 5.21 13.68
N ARG A 154 -3.48 5.21 14.20
CA ARG A 154 -3.99 6.34 15.00
C ARG A 154 -3.20 6.52 16.30
N VAL A 155 -2.79 5.44 16.96
CA VAL A 155 -1.92 5.53 18.16
C VAL A 155 -0.57 6.15 17.81
N ALA A 156 0.08 5.74 16.70
CA ALA A 156 1.35 6.32 16.26
C ALA A 156 1.23 7.82 15.91
N ILE A 157 0.15 8.21 15.22
CA ILE A 157 -0.16 9.62 14.97
C ILE A 157 -0.38 10.36 16.31
N GLY A 158 -1.10 9.74 17.25
CA GLY A 158 -1.34 10.29 18.59
C GLY A 158 -0.06 10.51 19.37
N ALA A 159 0.84 9.54 19.38
CA ALA A 159 2.14 9.63 20.04
C ALA A 159 3.01 10.77 19.49
N ALA A 160 2.87 11.10 18.21
CA ALA A 160 3.50 12.28 17.61
C ALA A 160 2.77 13.59 17.99
N LEU A 161 1.43 13.57 18.05
CA LEU A 161 0.61 14.77 18.29
C LEU A 161 0.60 15.27 19.73
N VAL A 162 0.80 14.40 20.72
CA VAL A 162 0.84 14.82 22.15
C VAL A 162 1.93 15.86 22.46
N MET A 163 2.95 15.94 21.59
CA MET A 163 4.01 16.95 21.66
C MET A 163 3.56 18.33 21.16
N HIS A 164 2.38 18.43 20.53
CA HIS A 164 1.87 19.62 19.85
C HIS A 164 2.84 20.13 18.75
N PRO A 165 3.27 19.26 17.83
CA PRO A 165 4.18 19.65 16.76
C PRO A 165 3.49 20.62 15.81
N LYS A 166 4.26 21.54 15.22
CA LYS A 166 3.81 22.42 14.13
C LYS A 166 3.80 21.71 12.77
N VAL A 167 4.68 20.72 12.61
CA VAL A 167 4.84 19.91 11.40
C VAL A 167 4.66 18.44 11.74
N LEU A 168 3.83 17.75 10.96
CA LEU A 168 3.65 16.30 11.03
C LEU A 168 4.14 15.65 9.73
N VAL A 169 5.11 14.77 9.84
CA VAL A 169 5.71 14.05 8.72
C VAL A 169 5.26 12.60 8.76
N LEU A 170 4.65 12.10 7.67
CA LEU A 170 4.11 10.74 7.59
C LEU A 170 4.65 9.99 6.38
N ASP A 171 5.22 8.83 6.61
CA ASP A 171 5.74 7.95 5.56
C ASP A 171 4.77 6.78 5.35
N GLU A 172 4.00 6.83 4.28
CA GLU A 172 2.98 5.85 3.87
C GLU A 172 1.96 5.46 4.96
N PRO A 173 1.29 6.42 5.62
CA PRO A 173 0.42 6.14 6.76
C PRO A 173 -0.82 5.32 6.41
N THR A 174 -1.16 5.13 5.13
CA THR A 174 -2.33 4.35 4.73
C THR A 174 -2.02 3.02 4.06
N SER A 175 -0.73 2.65 3.93
CA SER A 175 -0.28 1.49 3.14
C SER A 175 -0.85 0.16 3.63
N ALA A 176 -0.94 -0.05 4.95
CA ALA A 176 -1.44 -1.28 5.58
C ALA A 176 -2.93 -1.24 5.94
N LEU A 177 -3.65 -0.16 5.56
CA LEU A 177 -5.04 0.06 5.94
C LEU A 177 -6.02 -0.37 4.86
N ASP A 178 -7.16 -0.91 5.28
CA ASP A 178 -8.30 -1.05 4.37
C ASP A 178 -8.85 0.34 3.96
N PRO A 179 -9.68 0.44 2.90
CA PRO A 179 -10.13 1.74 2.39
C PRO A 179 -10.85 2.61 3.43
N ILE A 180 -11.62 2.01 4.33
CA ILE A 180 -12.41 2.73 5.35
C ILE A 180 -11.47 3.28 6.43
N ALA A 181 -10.56 2.46 6.95
CA ALA A 181 -9.58 2.88 7.96
C ALA A 181 -8.63 3.97 7.41
N ALA A 182 -8.25 3.88 6.12
CA ALA A 182 -7.44 4.90 5.46
C ALA A 182 -8.17 6.24 5.37
N GLU A 183 -9.46 6.24 5.02
CA GLU A 183 -10.29 7.45 4.95
C GLU A 183 -10.46 8.10 6.33
N GLU A 184 -10.63 7.30 7.40
CA GLU A 184 -10.67 7.80 8.78
C GLU A 184 -9.37 8.52 9.14
N VAL A 185 -8.21 7.94 8.87
CA VAL A 185 -6.90 8.56 9.14
C VAL A 185 -6.72 9.86 8.36
N LEU A 186 -7.01 9.85 7.05
CA LEU A 186 -6.88 11.04 6.20
C LEU A 186 -7.83 12.16 6.61
N SER A 187 -9.06 11.82 7.05
CA SER A 187 -10.02 12.80 7.57
C SER A 187 -9.51 13.46 8.86
N VAL A 188 -8.81 12.71 9.72
CA VAL A 188 -8.15 13.28 10.90
C VAL A 188 -7.04 14.23 10.48
N LEU A 189 -6.15 13.83 9.56
CA LEU A 189 -5.06 14.69 9.07
C LEU A 189 -5.61 15.98 8.44
N HIS A 190 -6.67 15.89 7.66
CA HIS A 190 -7.34 17.06 7.09
C HIS A 190 -7.85 18.03 8.18
N ARG A 191 -8.45 17.52 9.26
CA ARG A 191 -8.85 18.37 10.41
C ARG A 191 -7.66 19.00 11.11
N LEU A 192 -6.53 18.28 11.26
CA LEU A 192 -5.32 18.85 11.85
C LEU A 192 -4.80 20.05 11.06
N VAL A 193 -4.85 19.98 9.74
CA VAL A 193 -4.45 21.06 8.85
C VAL A 193 -5.41 22.25 8.95
N HIS A 194 -6.71 22.01 8.75
CA HIS A 194 -7.68 23.10 8.63
C HIS A 194 -8.12 23.71 9.97
N ASP A 195 -8.23 22.90 11.02
CA ASP A 195 -8.74 23.39 12.31
C ASP A 195 -7.61 23.80 13.28
N LEU A 196 -6.41 23.19 13.16
CA LEU A 196 -5.28 23.41 14.06
C LEU A 196 -4.05 24.02 13.38
N SER A 197 -4.11 24.28 12.08
CA SER A 197 -3.01 24.85 11.27
C SER A 197 -1.71 24.03 11.36
N VAL A 198 -1.80 22.72 11.59
CA VAL A 198 -0.64 21.82 11.57
C VAL A 198 -0.23 21.62 10.12
N THR A 199 1.05 21.85 9.81
CA THR A 199 1.58 21.55 8.47
C THR A 199 1.82 20.04 8.34
N VAL A 200 1.28 19.41 7.30
CA VAL A 200 1.39 17.96 7.08
C VAL A 200 2.18 17.68 5.81
N VAL A 201 3.25 16.88 5.93
CA VAL A 201 4.01 16.37 4.79
C VAL A 201 3.86 14.86 4.75
N ILE A 202 3.20 14.35 3.72
CA ILE A 202 2.85 12.93 3.59
C ILE A 202 3.49 12.33 2.34
N ALA A 203 4.18 11.19 2.46
CA ALA A 203 4.53 10.36 1.31
C ALA A 203 3.52 9.22 1.18
N GLU A 204 3.02 8.99 -0.03
CA GLU A 204 2.06 7.91 -0.31
C GLU A 204 2.27 7.32 -1.69
N HIS A 205 2.01 6.00 -1.81
CA HIS A 205 1.96 5.28 -3.08
C HIS A 205 0.54 5.18 -3.65
N ARG A 206 -0.48 5.15 -2.79
CA ARG A 206 -1.89 5.10 -3.19
C ARG A 206 -2.46 6.51 -3.31
N LEU A 207 -2.09 7.16 -4.40
CA LEU A 207 -2.45 8.57 -4.64
C LEU A 207 -3.96 8.79 -4.69
N GLU A 208 -4.72 7.79 -5.14
CA GLU A 208 -6.19 7.81 -5.20
C GLU A 208 -6.86 8.06 -3.84
N ARG A 209 -6.16 7.78 -2.74
CA ARG A 209 -6.67 8.00 -1.38
C ARG A 209 -6.46 9.42 -0.90
N VAL A 210 -5.29 10.00 -1.20
CA VAL A 210 -4.79 11.22 -0.55
C VAL A 210 -4.98 12.48 -1.39
N ILE A 211 -5.05 12.34 -2.72
CA ILE A 211 -4.96 13.47 -3.67
C ILE A 211 -6.04 14.55 -3.46
N GLN A 212 -7.23 14.17 -2.99
CA GLN A 212 -8.33 15.09 -2.74
C GLN A 212 -8.14 15.96 -1.48
N PHE A 213 -7.14 15.67 -0.65
CA PHE A 213 -6.88 16.35 0.61
C PHE A 213 -5.65 17.26 0.56
N VAL A 214 -4.85 17.19 -0.53
CA VAL A 214 -3.56 17.88 -0.60
C VAL A 214 -3.66 19.21 -1.35
N ASP A 215 -2.95 20.21 -0.83
CA ASP A 215 -2.86 21.54 -1.44
C ASP A 215 -1.77 21.55 -2.52
N ARG A 216 -0.61 20.95 -2.22
CA ARG A 216 0.56 20.95 -3.10
C ARG A 216 1.20 19.57 -3.20
N ILE A 217 1.92 19.36 -4.29
CA ILE A 217 2.65 18.12 -4.57
C ILE A 217 4.13 18.42 -4.77
N ILE A 218 4.98 17.59 -4.19
CA ILE A 218 6.40 17.44 -4.49
C ILE A 218 6.55 16.12 -5.25
N CYS A 219 6.80 16.18 -6.54
CA CYS A 219 7.01 15.03 -7.40
C CYS A 219 8.51 14.82 -7.63
N ILE A 220 9.08 13.77 -7.01
CA ILE A 220 10.51 13.45 -7.12
C ILE A 220 10.71 12.46 -8.27
N ALA A 221 11.52 12.87 -9.25
CA ALA A 221 11.94 12.03 -10.36
C ALA A 221 13.07 11.07 -9.95
N GLY A 222 13.28 10.01 -10.74
CA GLY A 222 14.31 8.99 -10.46
C GLY A 222 15.76 9.47 -10.51
N ASP A 223 16.01 10.65 -11.06
CA ASP A 223 17.31 11.34 -11.11
C ASP A 223 17.57 12.27 -9.90
N GLY A 224 16.62 12.40 -8.99
CA GLY A 224 16.72 13.23 -7.79
C GLY A 224 16.20 14.65 -7.96
N ALA A 225 15.80 15.06 -9.16
CA ALA A 225 15.12 16.33 -9.40
C ALA A 225 13.68 16.28 -8.89
N ALA A 226 13.09 17.42 -8.54
CA ALA A 226 11.70 17.48 -8.12
C ALA A 226 10.96 18.65 -8.77
N ALA A 227 9.69 18.37 -9.15
CA ALA A 227 8.73 19.38 -9.55
C ALA A 227 7.80 19.67 -8.36
N ILE A 228 7.52 20.93 -8.08
CA ILE A 228 6.74 21.36 -6.91
C ILE A 228 5.72 22.40 -7.34
N GLY A 229 4.49 22.24 -6.90
CA GLY A 229 3.42 23.19 -7.22
C GLY A 229 2.06 22.75 -6.71
N PRO A 230 1.02 23.51 -7.03
CA PRO A 230 -0.36 23.13 -6.78
C PRO A 230 -0.67 21.73 -7.35
N ALA A 231 -1.48 20.95 -6.64
CA ALA A 231 -1.76 19.56 -7.02
C ALA A 231 -2.27 19.44 -8.47
N GLU A 232 -3.17 20.30 -8.87
CA GLU A 232 -3.73 20.30 -10.23
C GLU A 232 -2.68 20.54 -11.34
N GLU A 233 -1.68 21.38 -11.09
CA GLU A 233 -0.63 21.69 -12.06
C GLU A 233 0.34 20.51 -12.23
N ILE A 234 0.83 19.98 -11.13
CA ILE A 234 1.76 18.84 -11.14
C ILE A 234 1.11 17.62 -11.78
N LEU A 235 -0.16 17.37 -11.46
CA LEU A 235 -0.89 16.20 -11.99
C LEU A 235 -1.23 16.29 -13.49
N LYS A 236 -1.09 17.46 -14.13
CA LYS A 236 -1.22 17.54 -15.60
C LYS A 236 -0.09 16.84 -16.34
N THR A 237 1.12 16.82 -15.78
CA THR A 237 2.34 16.35 -16.44
C THR A 237 3.00 15.15 -15.78
N ALA A 238 2.73 14.90 -14.50
CA ALA A 238 3.32 13.78 -13.76
C ALA A 238 3.04 12.43 -14.42
N GLU A 239 4.04 11.54 -14.44
CA GLU A 239 3.90 10.19 -15.00
C GLU A 239 3.04 9.30 -14.10
N LEU A 240 3.29 9.37 -12.79
CA LEU A 240 2.54 8.62 -11.78
C LEU A 240 1.30 9.39 -11.36
N VAL A 241 0.13 8.92 -11.78
CA VAL A 241 -1.14 9.57 -11.43
C VAL A 241 -2.24 8.55 -11.13
N PRO A 242 -3.19 8.88 -10.25
CA PRO A 242 -4.31 8.00 -9.93
C PRO A 242 -5.28 7.82 -11.12
N PRO A 243 -6.15 6.78 -11.06
CA PRO A 243 -7.05 6.45 -12.16
C PRO A 243 -7.95 7.59 -12.63
N ILE A 244 -8.43 8.46 -11.73
CA ILE A 244 -9.27 9.62 -12.13
C ILE A 244 -8.51 10.61 -13.00
N ILE A 245 -7.22 10.81 -12.74
CA ILE A 245 -6.37 11.70 -13.54
C ILE A 245 -6.07 11.05 -14.90
N ARG A 246 -5.77 9.75 -14.92
CA ARG A 246 -5.62 8.99 -16.17
C ARG A 246 -6.88 9.06 -17.01
N LEU A 247 -8.06 8.95 -16.39
CA LEU A 247 -9.35 9.09 -17.05
C LEU A 247 -9.51 10.50 -17.65
N ALA A 248 -9.27 11.56 -16.86
CA ALA A 248 -9.36 12.93 -17.33
C ALA A 248 -8.44 13.20 -18.54
N ARG A 249 -7.21 12.70 -18.51
CA ARG A 249 -6.26 12.80 -19.64
C ARG A 249 -6.72 12.01 -20.86
N ALA A 250 -7.18 10.76 -20.67
CA ALA A 250 -7.67 9.91 -21.76
C ALA A 250 -8.89 10.51 -22.48
N LEU A 251 -9.72 11.23 -21.74
CA LEU A 251 -10.91 11.94 -22.26
C LEU A 251 -10.59 13.36 -22.75
N ASN A 252 -9.34 13.81 -22.70
CA ASN A 252 -8.90 15.16 -23.05
C ASN A 252 -9.72 16.26 -22.36
N LEU A 253 -10.04 16.08 -21.08
CA LEU A 253 -10.81 17.07 -20.31
C LEU A 253 -9.97 18.36 -20.13
N SER A 254 -10.63 19.51 -20.15
CA SER A 254 -9.97 20.82 -20.03
C SER A 254 -9.34 21.06 -18.65
N GLU A 255 -9.87 20.40 -17.63
CA GLU A 255 -9.41 20.49 -16.24
C GLU A 255 -9.10 19.09 -15.71
N VAL A 256 -8.12 19.04 -14.81
CA VAL A 256 -7.75 17.81 -14.12
C VAL A 256 -8.28 17.91 -12.69
N GLY A 257 -9.45 17.32 -12.46
CA GLY A 257 -10.05 17.33 -11.13
C GLY A 257 -9.31 16.37 -10.18
N THR A 258 -9.09 16.78 -8.94
CA THR A 258 -8.44 15.97 -7.90
C THR A 258 -9.39 15.06 -7.13
N SER A 259 -10.70 15.26 -7.30
CA SER A 259 -11.75 14.48 -6.63
C SER A 259 -12.69 13.78 -7.62
N VAL A 260 -13.25 12.65 -7.17
CA VAL A 260 -14.32 11.94 -7.92
C VAL A 260 -15.46 12.88 -8.28
N ARG A 261 -15.85 13.81 -7.39
CA ARG A 261 -16.93 14.79 -7.61
C ARG A 261 -16.65 15.71 -8.79
N GLU A 262 -15.42 16.22 -8.88
CA GLU A 262 -15.01 17.14 -9.96
C GLU A 262 -14.99 16.43 -11.32
N VAL A 263 -14.29 15.29 -11.41
CA VAL A 263 -14.21 14.54 -12.67
C VAL A 263 -15.59 14.02 -13.09
N ARG A 264 -16.46 13.67 -12.13
CA ARG A 264 -17.84 13.26 -12.41
C ARG A 264 -18.67 14.40 -13.07
N ARG A 265 -18.45 15.66 -12.69
CA ARG A 265 -19.10 16.80 -13.37
C ARG A 265 -18.61 16.95 -14.80
N LEU A 266 -17.30 16.86 -15.01
CA LEU A 266 -16.67 17.01 -16.32
C LEU A 266 -17.04 15.89 -17.32
N THR A 267 -17.52 14.75 -16.83
CA THR A 267 -17.89 13.59 -17.65
C THR A 267 -19.40 13.40 -17.82
N GLU A 268 -20.23 14.40 -17.50
CA GLU A 268 -21.69 14.29 -17.55
C GLU A 268 -22.22 13.92 -18.94
N ASP A 269 -21.73 14.57 -19.99
CA ASP A 269 -22.15 14.32 -21.36
C ASP A 269 -21.83 12.87 -21.80
N ILE A 270 -20.68 12.36 -21.41
CA ILE A 270 -20.27 10.98 -21.73
C ILE A 270 -21.18 9.97 -21.00
N ARG A 271 -21.48 10.23 -19.71
CA ARG A 271 -22.34 9.34 -18.93
C ARG A 271 -23.78 9.28 -19.42
N ASN A 272 -24.26 10.33 -20.09
CA ASN A 272 -25.61 10.40 -20.65
C ASN A 272 -25.75 9.72 -22.01
N GLN A 273 -24.64 9.36 -22.67
CA GLN A 273 -24.69 8.62 -23.94
C GLN A 273 -25.11 7.16 -23.72
N GLU A 274 -25.77 6.56 -24.70
CA GLU A 274 -26.11 5.14 -24.69
C GLU A 274 -24.93 4.31 -25.21
N PHE A 275 -24.53 3.32 -24.43
CA PHE A 275 -23.46 2.37 -24.78
C PHE A 275 -23.99 0.95 -24.68
N LEU A 276 -23.58 0.10 -25.60
CA LEU A 276 -23.87 -1.32 -25.52
C LEU A 276 -22.94 -1.97 -24.50
N PRO A 277 -23.48 -2.77 -23.56
CA PRO A 277 -22.63 -3.47 -22.60
C PRO A 277 -21.81 -4.54 -23.31
N VAL A 278 -20.49 -4.44 -23.25
CA VAL A 278 -19.57 -5.50 -23.69
C VAL A 278 -19.52 -6.53 -22.55
N ARG A 279 -20.25 -7.63 -22.71
CA ARG A 279 -20.13 -8.78 -21.80
C ARG A 279 -19.19 -9.79 -22.45
N THR A 280 -18.05 -10.02 -21.83
CA THR A 280 -17.19 -11.16 -22.16
C THR A 280 -17.70 -12.37 -21.38
N PRO A 281 -18.14 -13.46 -22.04
CA PRO A 281 -18.54 -14.66 -21.31
C PRO A 281 -17.29 -15.31 -20.70
N SER A 282 -17.29 -15.49 -19.38
CA SER A 282 -16.28 -16.31 -18.71
C SER A 282 -16.52 -17.78 -19.04
N THR A 283 -15.61 -18.40 -19.77
CA THR A 283 -15.57 -19.86 -19.90
C THR A 283 -14.83 -20.41 -18.70
N HIS A 284 -15.53 -21.10 -17.80
CA HIS A 284 -14.90 -21.78 -16.68
C HIS A 284 -14.02 -22.93 -17.18
N GLY A 285 -12.79 -23.02 -16.68
CA GLY A 285 -11.88 -24.15 -16.87
C GLY A 285 -12.28 -25.36 -16.01
N ASP A 286 -11.35 -26.32 -15.89
CA ASP A 286 -11.51 -27.45 -14.97
C ASP A 286 -11.52 -26.99 -13.52
N LEU A 287 -12.21 -27.74 -12.63
CA LEU A 287 -12.24 -27.47 -11.20
C LEU A 287 -10.84 -27.59 -10.60
N ALA A 288 -10.35 -26.53 -9.97
CA ALA A 288 -9.02 -26.47 -9.41
C ALA A 288 -9.04 -26.54 -7.86
N VAL A 289 -9.96 -25.81 -7.23
CA VAL A 289 -10.12 -25.78 -5.77
C VAL A 289 -11.57 -25.95 -5.42
N SER A 290 -11.85 -26.85 -4.46
CA SER A 290 -13.18 -27.03 -3.88
C SER A 290 -13.11 -26.94 -2.36
N LEU A 291 -13.92 -26.07 -1.77
CA LEU A 291 -14.14 -25.96 -0.34
C LEU A 291 -15.56 -26.43 -0.04
N ASN A 292 -15.69 -27.33 0.92
CA ASN A 292 -17.00 -27.84 1.35
C ASN A 292 -17.16 -27.63 2.86
N LYS A 293 -17.97 -26.64 3.27
CA LYS A 293 -18.26 -26.25 4.65
C LYS A 293 -17.01 -26.10 5.51
N VAL A 294 -15.99 -25.46 4.96
CA VAL A 294 -14.69 -25.25 5.61
C VAL A 294 -14.81 -24.21 6.71
N GLU A 295 -14.42 -24.60 7.93
CA GLU A 295 -14.35 -23.71 9.09
C GLU A 295 -12.91 -23.65 9.60
N VAL A 296 -12.40 -22.43 9.87
CA VAL A 296 -11.07 -22.20 10.45
C VAL A 296 -11.21 -21.54 11.81
N ARG A 297 -10.53 -22.12 12.81
CA ARG A 297 -10.51 -21.61 14.20
C ARG A 297 -9.08 -21.41 14.68
N TYR A 298 -8.90 -20.34 15.45
CA TYR A 298 -7.71 -20.11 16.25
C TYR A 298 -8.14 -20.03 17.72
N GLU A 299 -7.76 -21.01 18.51
CA GLU A 299 -8.20 -21.16 19.90
C GLU A 299 -9.73 -21.00 20.06
N ASN A 300 -10.18 -19.88 20.61
CA ASN A 300 -11.58 -19.58 20.85
C ASN A 300 -12.24 -18.70 19.78
N HIS A 301 -11.48 -18.28 18.74
CA HIS A 301 -11.97 -17.37 17.70
C HIS A 301 -12.24 -18.13 16.39
N ILE A 302 -13.44 -17.98 15.83
CA ILE A 302 -13.77 -18.49 14.50
C ILE A 302 -13.37 -17.44 13.49
N ALA A 303 -12.28 -17.69 12.76
CA ALA A 303 -11.76 -16.78 11.76
C ALA A 303 -12.43 -16.96 10.39
N LEU A 304 -12.91 -18.17 10.08
CA LEU A 304 -13.71 -18.47 8.90
C LEU A 304 -14.85 -19.39 9.31
N LYS A 305 -16.08 -18.95 9.10
CA LYS A 305 -17.30 -19.72 9.32
C LYS A 305 -17.50 -20.75 8.19
N PRO A 306 -18.36 -21.77 8.35
CA PRO A 306 -18.53 -22.83 7.34
C PRO A 306 -18.73 -22.28 5.93
N THR A 307 -17.71 -22.36 5.12
CA THR A 307 -17.61 -21.76 3.78
C THR A 307 -17.59 -22.84 2.71
N THR A 308 -18.37 -22.64 1.65
CA THR A 308 -18.41 -23.49 0.46
C THR A 308 -18.21 -22.62 -0.78
N THR A 309 -17.18 -22.89 -1.59
CA THR A 309 -16.91 -22.22 -2.86
C THR A 309 -16.03 -23.10 -3.75
N GLU A 310 -16.05 -22.85 -5.04
CA GLU A 310 -15.25 -23.55 -6.05
C GLU A 310 -14.46 -22.54 -6.87
N ILE A 311 -13.24 -22.88 -7.28
CA ILE A 311 -12.36 -22.04 -8.11
C ILE A 311 -11.88 -22.88 -9.29
N PHE A 312 -11.85 -22.27 -10.48
CA PHE A 312 -11.60 -22.96 -11.73
C PHE A 312 -10.23 -22.59 -12.33
N ALA A 313 -9.70 -23.48 -13.16
CA ALA A 313 -8.43 -23.28 -13.85
C ALA A 313 -8.48 -22.05 -14.78
N GLY A 314 -7.43 -21.22 -14.72
CA GLY A 314 -7.34 -19.98 -15.47
C GLY A 314 -8.10 -18.80 -14.89
N GLU A 315 -8.82 -18.98 -13.75
CA GLU A 315 -9.57 -17.93 -13.09
C GLU A 315 -8.67 -17.13 -12.14
N ILE A 316 -8.79 -15.81 -12.15
CA ILE A 316 -8.17 -14.91 -11.16
C ILE A 316 -9.24 -14.48 -10.18
N VAL A 317 -9.17 -14.99 -8.95
CA VAL A 317 -10.13 -14.72 -7.89
C VAL A 317 -9.53 -13.77 -6.87
N ALA A 318 -10.15 -12.62 -6.69
CA ALA A 318 -9.81 -11.69 -5.61
C ALA A 318 -10.67 -11.94 -4.38
N VAL A 319 -10.02 -12.14 -3.23
CA VAL A 319 -10.67 -12.24 -1.91
C VAL A 319 -10.57 -10.87 -1.24
N MET A 320 -11.69 -10.17 -1.13
CA MET A 320 -11.78 -8.83 -0.58
C MET A 320 -12.49 -8.82 0.78
N GLY A 321 -12.37 -7.73 1.52
CA GLY A 321 -13.00 -7.52 2.82
C GLY A 321 -12.11 -6.71 3.76
N ARG A 322 -12.68 -6.27 4.87
CA ARG A 322 -11.95 -5.49 5.89
C ARG A 322 -10.81 -6.30 6.52
N ASN A 323 -9.89 -5.60 7.19
CA ASN A 323 -8.89 -6.28 8.01
C ASN A 323 -9.57 -7.10 9.11
N GLY A 324 -9.09 -8.34 9.31
CA GLY A 324 -9.72 -9.30 10.23
C GLY A 324 -10.95 -10.05 9.69
N ALA A 325 -11.37 -9.85 8.43
CA ALA A 325 -12.53 -10.54 7.84
C ALA A 325 -12.31 -12.04 7.56
N GLY A 326 -11.10 -12.57 7.74
CA GLY A 326 -10.80 -14.00 7.51
C GLY A 326 -10.09 -14.31 6.19
N LYS A 327 -9.66 -13.28 5.42
CA LYS A 327 -8.99 -13.45 4.11
C LYS A 327 -7.75 -14.35 4.18
N SER A 328 -6.77 -13.99 4.99
CA SER A 328 -5.53 -14.77 5.16
C SER A 328 -5.83 -16.18 5.71
N SER A 329 -6.84 -16.33 6.59
CA SER A 329 -7.25 -17.63 7.10
C SER A 329 -7.79 -18.54 6.00
N LEU A 330 -8.58 -18.00 5.07
CA LEU A 330 -9.03 -18.71 3.87
C LEU A 330 -7.85 -19.12 2.99
N LEU A 331 -6.93 -18.20 2.69
CA LEU A 331 -5.75 -18.48 1.87
C LEU A 331 -4.84 -19.55 2.51
N HIS A 332 -4.58 -19.44 3.82
CA HIS A 332 -3.77 -20.41 4.56
C HIS A 332 -4.41 -21.81 4.58
N ALA A 333 -5.74 -21.89 4.66
CA ALA A 333 -6.45 -23.16 4.60
C ALA A 333 -6.32 -23.80 3.21
N ILE A 334 -6.51 -23.03 2.12
CA ILE A 334 -6.34 -23.50 0.74
C ILE A 334 -4.87 -23.89 0.48
N ALA A 335 -3.92 -23.14 1.01
CA ALA A 335 -2.49 -23.46 0.92
C ALA A 335 -2.08 -24.69 1.75
N GLY A 336 -2.98 -25.25 2.59
CA GLY A 336 -2.67 -26.36 3.49
C GLY A 336 -1.71 -25.98 4.62
N ILE A 337 -1.56 -24.69 4.93
CA ILE A 337 -0.79 -24.20 6.08
C ILE A 337 -1.58 -24.45 7.35
N ASN A 338 -2.89 -24.18 7.31
CA ASN A 338 -3.81 -24.41 8.40
C ASN A 338 -4.77 -25.56 8.05
N THR A 339 -4.91 -26.51 8.94
CA THR A 339 -5.92 -27.58 8.81
C THR A 339 -7.27 -27.02 9.25
N PRO A 340 -8.34 -27.16 8.45
CA PRO A 340 -9.68 -26.72 8.84
C PRO A 340 -10.19 -27.50 10.07
N ALA A 341 -10.90 -26.80 10.96
CA ALA A 341 -11.56 -27.42 12.12
C ALA A 341 -12.74 -28.31 11.70
N HIS A 342 -13.45 -27.91 10.65
CA HIS A 342 -14.55 -28.64 10.02
C HIS A 342 -14.53 -28.47 8.51
N GLY A 343 -15.18 -29.40 7.80
CA GLY A 343 -15.28 -29.39 6.35
C GLY A 343 -14.07 -30.05 5.66
N SER A 344 -13.97 -29.88 4.35
CA SER A 344 -12.89 -30.44 3.53
C SER A 344 -12.46 -29.48 2.44
N ILE A 345 -11.17 -29.53 2.11
CA ILE A 345 -10.55 -28.75 1.03
C ILE A 345 -9.89 -29.73 0.07
N SER A 346 -10.12 -29.49 -1.22
CA SER A 346 -9.47 -30.21 -2.29
C SER A 346 -8.81 -29.20 -3.25
N VAL A 347 -7.54 -29.42 -3.56
CA VAL A 347 -6.79 -28.68 -4.58
C VAL A 347 -6.34 -29.67 -5.63
N PHE A 348 -6.92 -29.61 -6.84
CA PHE A 348 -6.76 -30.61 -7.91
C PHE A 348 -6.97 -32.04 -7.40
N ASP A 349 -8.09 -32.28 -6.72
CA ASP A 349 -8.49 -33.56 -6.13
C ASP A 349 -7.58 -34.10 -5.01
N ARG A 350 -6.70 -33.27 -4.47
CA ARG A 350 -5.77 -33.61 -3.38
C ARG A 350 -6.05 -32.75 -2.15
N ASN A 351 -5.90 -33.34 -0.98
CA ASN A 351 -5.93 -32.60 0.29
C ASN A 351 -4.63 -31.77 0.42
N PRO A 352 -4.68 -30.43 0.46
CA PRO A 352 -3.47 -29.59 0.50
C PRO A 352 -2.62 -29.80 1.77
N SER A 353 -3.23 -30.23 2.88
CA SER A 353 -2.50 -30.48 4.15
C SER A 353 -1.61 -31.74 4.09
N GLU A 354 -1.85 -32.63 3.14
CA GLU A 354 -1.09 -33.88 2.97
C GLU A 354 0.11 -33.70 2.01
N LEU A 355 0.14 -32.62 1.24
CA LEU A 355 1.23 -32.36 0.29
C LEU A 355 2.51 -31.94 1.02
N GLN A 356 3.66 -32.50 0.61
CA GLN A 356 4.97 -32.24 1.23
C GLN A 356 6.07 -32.00 0.19
N GLY A 357 7.12 -31.30 0.62
CA GLY A 357 8.36 -31.12 -0.14
C GLY A 357 8.15 -30.58 -1.56
N ALA A 358 8.74 -31.25 -2.55
CA ALA A 358 8.66 -30.85 -3.95
C ALA A 358 7.24 -30.92 -4.53
N GLU A 359 6.44 -31.92 -4.10
CA GLU A 359 5.04 -32.07 -4.54
C GLU A 359 4.18 -30.88 -4.10
N ARG A 360 4.38 -30.39 -2.87
CA ARG A 360 3.69 -29.20 -2.38
C ARG A 360 4.08 -27.96 -3.21
N ARG A 361 5.38 -27.72 -3.44
CA ARG A 361 5.87 -26.56 -4.19
C ARG A 361 5.37 -26.55 -5.63
N SER A 362 5.34 -27.69 -6.29
CA SER A 362 4.83 -27.83 -7.67
C SER A 362 3.29 -27.79 -7.77
N SER A 363 2.59 -28.03 -6.68
CA SER A 363 1.13 -27.94 -6.63
C SER A 363 0.66 -26.54 -6.25
N ILE A 364 1.23 -25.94 -5.21
CA ILE A 364 0.75 -24.70 -4.60
C ILE A 364 1.92 -23.73 -4.41
N GLY A 365 1.88 -22.61 -5.12
CA GLY A 365 2.72 -21.44 -4.88
C GLY A 365 2.02 -20.51 -3.88
N PHE A 366 2.68 -20.15 -2.80
CA PHE A 366 2.16 -19.24 -1.80
C PHE A 366 3.14 -18.08 -1.56
N VAL A 367 2.64 -16.85 -1.69
CA VAL A 367 3.36 -15.62 -1.36
C VAL A 367 2.68 -15.00 -0.14
N PRO A 368 3.36 -14.96 1.02
CA PRO A 368 2.81 -14.39 2.24
C PRO A 368 2.74 -12.86 2.18
N GLN A 369 2.01 -12.27 3.13
CA GLN A 369 1.88 -10.82 3.30
C GLN A 369 3.22 -10.13 3.53
N GLU A 370 4.15 -10.77 4.25
CA GLU A 370 5.53 -10.31 4.41
C GLU A 370 6.47 -11.18 3.56
N PRO A 371 6.85 -10.72 2.35
CA PRO A 371 7.70 -11.51 1.45
C PRO A 371 9.06 -11.89 2.06
N SER A 372 9.60 -11.07 2.97
CA SER A 372 10.85 -11.35 3.70
C SER A 372 10.87 -12.66 4.47
N ASP A 373 9.70 -13.20 4.85
CA ASP A 373 9.59 -14.48 5.57
C ASP A 373 10.07 -15.69 4.73
N LEU A 374 10.19 -15.51 3.41
CA LEU A 374 10.67 -16.54 2.49
C LEU A 374 12.12 -16.33 2.04
N LEU A 375 12.82 -15.32 2.56
CA LEU A 375 14.17 -14.95 2.13
C LEU A 375 15.18 -15.22 3.26
N TYR A 376 16.14 -16.12 2.99
CA TYR A 376 17.13 -16.60 3.95
C TYR A 376 18.58 -16.40 3.49
N GLY A 377 18.80 -16.14 2.20
CA GLY A 377 20.10 -16.00 1.59
C GLY A 377 20.77 -14.65 1.87
N GLN A 378 22.07 -14.60 1.70
CA GLN A 378 22.88 -13.39 1.91
C GLN A 378 22.92 -12.46 0.68
N SER A 379 22.35 -12.92 -0.44
CA SER A 379 22.26 -12.13 -1.67
C SER A 379 21.11 -12.61 -2.56
N VAL A 380 20.65 -11.76 -3.46
CA VAL A 380 19.67 -12.11 -4.51
C VAL A 380 20.12 -13.33 -5.31
N GLN A 381 21.42 -13.40 -5.66
CA GLN A 381 21.98 -14.57 -6.37
C GLN A 381 21.83 -15.86 -5.56
N ALA A 382 22.13 -15.80 -4.26
CA ALA A 382 22.06 -16.98 -3.39
C ALA A 382 20.62 -17.52 -3.27
N GLU A 383 19.63 -16.63 -3.19
CA GLU A 383 18.20 -16.99 -3.20
C GLU A 383 17.78 -17.65 -4.51
N CYS A 384 18.16 -17.05 -5.64
CA CYS A 384 17.84 -17.59 -6.96
C CYS A 384 18.51 -18.95 -7.21
N ASP A 385 19.78 -19.10 -6.83
CA ASP A 385 20.51 -20.37 -6.97
C ASP A 385 19.93 -21.47 -6.07
N ALA A 386 19.44 -21.11 -4.88
CA ALA A 386 18.74 -22.04 -4.00
C ALA A 386 17.43 -22.51 -4.63
N ALA A 387 16.64 -21.59 -5.17
CA ALA A 387 15.39 -21.91 -5.86
C ALA A 387 15.62 -22.83 -7.07
N ASP A 388 16.63 -22.55 -7.89
CA ASP A 388 16.98 -23.38 -9.04
C ASP A 388 17.36 -24.81 -8.62
N ARG A 389 18.19 -24.94 -7.57
CA ARG A 389 18.60 -26.26 -7.03
C ARG A 389 17.43 -27.05 -6.44
N ASP A 390 16.60 -26.39 -5.62
CA ASP A 390 15.48 -27.01 -4.91
C ASP A 390 14.38 -27.51 -5.84
N ASN A 391 14.26 -26.90 -7.02
CA ASN A 391 13.29 -27.26 -8.03
C ASN A 391 13.88 -28.06 -9.20
N GLY A 392 15.20 -28.32 -9.19
CA GLY A 392 15.89 -29.11 -10.22
C GLY A 392 15.86 -28.47 -11.62
N ILE A 393 15.81 -27.15 -11.69
CA ILE A 393 15.82 -26.37 -12.94
C ILE A 393 17.24 -25.89 -13.28
N SER A 394 17.44 -25.41 -14.50
CA SER A 394 18.75 -24.95 -14.97
C SER A 394 19.23 -23.74 -14.14
N PRO A 395 20.52 -23.72 -13.73
CA PRO A 395 21.07 -22.57 -12.99
C PRO A 395 20.87 -21.24 -13.74
N GLY A 396 20.49 -20.20 -12.99
CA GLY A 396 20.23 -18.86 -13.53
C GLY A 396 18.83 -18.64 -14.06
N THR A 397 17.93 -19.65 -14.05
CA THR A 397 16.55 -19.53 -14.53
C THR A 397 15.75 -18.57 -13.67
N THR A 398 15.79 -18.69 -12.35
CA THR A 398 15.08 -17.82 -11.40
C THR A 398 15.58 -16.38 -11.50
N LEU A 399 16.89 -16.18 -11.62
CA LEU A 399 17.46 -14.84 -11.79
C LEU A 399 17.06 -14.20 -13.13
N ALA A 400 17.01 -14.97 -14.21
CA ALA A 400 16.54 -14.48 -15.51
C ALA A 400 15.06 -14.07 -15.45
N PHE A 401 14.23 -14.82 -14.74
CA PHE A 401 12.83 -14.47 -14.51
C PHE A 401 12.69 -13.19 -13.67
N LEU A 402 13.45 -13.06 -12.58
CA LEU A 402 13.49 -11.85 -11.77
C LEU A 402 13.87 -10.61 -12.60
N ASN A 403 14.86 -10.71 -13.47
CA ASN A 403 15.30 -9.62 -14.34
C ASN A 403 14.25 -9.21 -15.40
N ARG A 404 13.30 -10.10 -15.74
CA ARG A 404 12.13 -9.74 -16.56
C ARG A 404 11.09 -8.93 -15.78
N LEU A 405 10.89 -9.24 -14.51
CA LEU A 405 9.94 -8.54 -13.63
C LEU A 405 10.47 -7.18 -13.18
N VAL A 406 11.73 -7.15 -12.76
CA VAL A 406 12.40 -5.94 -12.28
C VAL A 406 13.80 -5.88 -12.86
N PRO A 407 14.03 -5.14 -13.95
CA PRO A 407 15.35 -4.94 -14.52
C PRO A 407 16.30 -4.24 -13.54
N HIS A 408 17.60 -4.55 -13.63
CA HIS A 408 18.68 -3.86 -12.92
C HIS A 408 18.81 -4.11 -11.41
N ILE A 409 18.23 -5.19 -10.87
CA ILE A 409 18.57 -5.63 -9.51
C ILE A 409 19.98 -6.23 -9.53
N SER A 410 20.87 -5.71 -8.66
CA SER A 410 22.21 -6.31 -8.50
C SER A 410 22.11 -7.68 -7.83
N ALA A 411 22.66 -8.70 -8.45
CA ALA A 411 22.69 -10.07 -7.91
C ALA A 411 23.40 -10.19 -6.54
N HIS A 412 24.27 -9.23 -6.20
CA HIS A 412 25.02 -9.19 -4.93
C HIS A 412 24.30 -8.42 -3.82
N THR A 413 23.17 -7.78 -4.09
CA THR A 413 22.40 -7.05 -3.09
C THR A 413 21.84 -8.02 -2.05
N HIS A 414 21.93 -7.65 -0.77
CA HIS A 414 21.27 -8.41 0.29
C HIS A 414 19.75 -8.25 0.20
N PRO A 415 18.93 -9.30 0.39
CA PRO A 415 17.46 -9.19 0.28
C PRO A 415 16.84 -8.10 1.17
N ASN A 416 17.41 -7.81 2.33
CA ASN A 416 16.92 -6.75 3.23
C ASN A 416 17.16 -5.33 2.67
N ASP A 417 18.10 -5.17 1.76
CA ASP A 417 18.41 -3.87 1.13
C ASP A 417 17.55 -3.59 -0.11
N LEU A 418 16.72 -4.56 -0.51
CA LEU A 418 15.77 -4.41 -1.59
C LEU A 418 14.57 -3.55 -1.17
N SER A 419 14.01 -2.79 -2.11
CA SER A 419 12.69 -2.18 -1.90
C SER A 419 11.61 -3.25 -1.74
N GLU A 420 10.45 -2.89 -1.18
CA GLU A 420 9.33 -3.85 -1.01
C GLU A 420 8.92 -4.48 -2.35
N GLY A 421 8.83 -3.69 -3.43
CA GLY A 421 8.51 -4.19 -4.76
C GLY A 421 9.56 -5.14 -5.34
N GLN A 422 10.84 -4.83 -5.15
CA GLN A 422 11.94 -5.71 -5.56
C GLN A 422 11.95 -7.01 -4.76
N ARG A 423 11.66 -6.93 -3.47
CA ARG A 423 11.57 -8.09 -2.58
C ARG A 423 10.40 -9.00 -2.95
N LEU A 424 9.24 -8.41 -3.24
CA LEU A 424 8.08 -9.16 -3.74
C LEU A 424 8.40 -9.85 -5.09
N ALA A 425 9.02 -9.14 -6.02
CA ALA A 425 9.40 -9.70 -7.32
C ALA A 425 10.40 -10.88 -7.16
N LEU A 426 11.35 -10.77 -6.23
CA LEU A 426 12.27 -11.88 -5.91
C LEU A 426 11.51 -13.09 -5.37
N VAL A 427 10.64 -12.91 -4.38
CA VAL A 427 9.84 -13.99 -3.80
C VAL A 427 8.90 -14.61 -4.84
N LEU A 428 8.24 -13.79 -5.67
CA LEU A 428 7.40 -14.29 -6.75
C LEU A 428 8.23 -15.13 -7.75
N SER A 429 9.45 -14.69 -8.08
CA SER A 429 10.35 -15.44 -8.97
C SER A 429 10.74 -16.79 -8.38
N ILE A 430 11.04 -16.84 -7.08
CA ILE A 430 11.37 -18.07 -6.35
C ILE A 430 10.17 -19.03 -6.34
N VAL A 431 8.97 -18.53 -6.03
CA VAL A 431 7.74 -19.33 -5.97
C VAL A 431 7.39 -19.87 -7.36
N LEU A 432 7.49 -19.06 -8.39
CA LEU A 432 7.17 -19.45 -9.77
C LEU A 432 8.21 -20.41 -10.38
N ALA A 433 9.44 -20.45 -9.87
CA ALA A 433 10.48 -21.39 -10.26
C ALA A 433 10.05 -22.87 -10.06
N ALA A 434 9.17 -23.12 -9.11
CA ALA A 434 8.59 -24.45 -8.86
C ALA A 434 7.48 -24.82 -9.88
N HIS A 435 7.10 -23.93 -10.80
CA HIS A 435 5.98 -24.08 -11.73
C HIS A 435 4.67 -24.53 -11.08
N PRO A 436 4.21 -23.86 -10.00
CA PRO A 436 3.04 -24.29 -9.24
C PRO A 436 1.80 -24.33 -10.12
N ARG A 437 0.87 -25.27 -9.83
CA ARG A 437 -0.40 -25.39 -10.54
C ARG A 437 -1.42 -24.33 -10.14
N ILE A 438 -1.31 -23.77 -8.92
CA ILE A 438 -2.09 -22.64 -8.40
C ILE A 438 -1.16 -21.65 -7.71
N LEU A 439 -1.48 -20.35 -7.81
CA LEU A 439 -0.78 -19.29 -7.12
C LEU A 439 -1.71 -18.61 -6.11
N ILE A 440 -1.25 -18.53 -4.86
CA ILE A 440 -1.96 -17.90 -3.75
C ILE A 440 -1.14 -16.73 -3.26
N LEU A 441 -1.75 -15.54 -3.19
CA LEU A 441 -1.08 -14.28 -2.86
C LEU A 441 -1.81 -13.58 -1.71
N ASP A 442 -1.11 -13.24 -0.64
CA ASP A 442 -1.68 -12.50 0.48
C ASP A 442 -1.16 -11.06 0.49
N GLU A 443 -2.03 -10.09 0.18
CA GLU A 443 -1.77 -8.64 0.09
C GLU A 443 -0.52 -8.28 -0.76
N PRO A 444 -0.40 -8.78 -2.00
CA PRO A 444 0.84 -8.72 -2.78
C PRO A 444 1.19 -7.33 -3.33
N THR A 445 0.35 -6.31 -3.12
CA THR A 445 0.58 -4.95 -3.67
C THR A 445 1.03 -3.93 -2.66
N ARG A 446 1.29 -4.37 -1.44
CA ARG A 446 1.80 -3.48 -0.39
C ARG A 446 3.17 -2.93 -0.79
N GLY A 447 3.36 -1.61 -0.69
CA GLY A 447 4.62 -0.93 -1.03
C GLY A 447 4.97 -0.89 -2.53
N LEU A 448 4.07 -1.31 -3.43
CA LEU A 448 4.24 -1.16 -4.87
C LEU A 448 3.73 0.20 -5.35
N ASP A 449 4.52 0.89 -6.17
CA ASP A 449 4.04 2.01 -6.97
C ASP A 449 3.20 1.54 -8.17
N TYR A 450 2.61 2.48 -8.92
CA TYR A 450 1.75 2.14 -10.07
C TYR A 450 2.46 1.39 -11.18
N SER A 451 3.74 1.72 -11.45
CA SER A 451 4.54 1.06 -12.50
C SER A 451 4.81 -0.39 -12.12
N ALA A 452 5.23 -0.63 -10.88
CA ALA A 452 5.45 -1.98 -10.36
C ALA A 452 4.15 -2.80 -10.29
N LYS A 453 3.02 -2.20 -9.89
CA LYS A 453 1.70 -2.85 -9.92
C LYS A 453 1.29 -3.27 -11.32
N HIS A 454 1.52 -2.42 -12.31
CA HIS A 454 1.18 -2.75 -13.70
C HIS A 454 1.99 -3.93 -14.22
N LEU A 455 3.31 -3.95 -14.02
CA LEU A 455 4.17 -5.07 -14.40
C LEU A 455 3.77 -6.37 -13.67
N PHE A 456 3.45 -6.26 -12.38
CA PHE A 456 2.95 -7.37 -11.58
C PHE A 456 1.63 -7.91 -12.13
N ALA A 457 0.68 -7.05 -12.47
CA ALA A 457 -0.60 -7.45 -13.06
C ALA A 457 -0.42 -8.17 -14.40
N LEU A 458 0.49 -7.70 -15.27
CA LEU A 458 0.81 -8.36 -16.53
C LEU A 458 1.37 -9.78 -16.31
N ALA A 459 2.30 -9.94 -15.36
CA ALA A 459 2.88 -11.24 -15.03
C ALA A 459 1.83 -12.22 -14.50
N LEU A 460 0.89 -11.75 -13.66
CA LEU A 460 -0.20 -12.58 -13.15
C LEU A 460 -1.18 -12.99 -14.24
N ARG A 461 -1.52 -12.09 -15.17
CA ARG A 461 -2.37 -12.43 -16.33
C ARG A 461 -1.72 -13.48 -17.21
N GLU A 462 -0.42 -13.35 -17.52
CA GLU A 462 0.34 -14.37 -18.26
C GLU A 462 0.23 -15.74 -17.56
N PHE A 463 0.48 -15.76 -16.24
CA PHE A 463 0.38 -17.00 -15.46
C PHE A 463 -1.03 -17.61 -15.48
N ALA A 464 -2.07 -16.81 -15.33
CA ALA A 464 -3.44 -17.32 -15.29
C ALA A 464 -3.94 -17.77 -16.67
N HIS A 465 -3.84 -16.91 -17.67
CA HIS A 465 -4.52 -17.14 -18.95
C HIS A 465 -3.69 -17.98 -19.93
N GLU A 466 -2.38 -17.77 -20.03
CA GLU A 466 -1.53 -18.54 -20.93
C GLU A 466 -1.29 -19.96 -20.40
N PHE A 467 -1.01 -20.09 -19.09
CA PHE A 467 -0.77 -21.41 -18.49
C PHE A 467 -2.03 -22.07 -17.93
N LYS A 468 -3.21 -21.41 -18.03
CA LYS A 468 -4.50 -21.87 -17.49
C LYS A 468 -4.42 -22.28 -16.00
N ARG A 469 -3.73 -21.47 -15.20
CA ARG A 469 -3.52 -21.72 -13.79
C ARG A 469 -4.31 -20.74 -12.95
N PRO A 470 -5.08 -21.18 -11.94
CA PRO A 470 -5.83 -20.27 -11.10
C PRO A 470 -4.93 -19.44 -10.20
N ILE A 471 -5.38 -18.22 -9.94
CA ILE A 471 -4.78 -17.32 -8.94
C ILE A 471 -5.84 -16.98 -7.90
N ILE A 472 -5.47 -17.07 -6.63
CA ILE A 472 -6.28 -16.57 -5.52
C ILE A 472 -5.50 -15.47 -4.83
N MET A 473 -6.05 -14.27 -4.77
CA MET A 473 -5.36 -13.12 -4.22
C MET A 473 -6.21 -12.44 -3.14
N ALA A 474 -5.76 -12.44 -1.88
CA ALA A 474 -6.35 -11.57 -0.87
C ALA A 474 -5.79 -10.16 -1.05
N THR A 475 -6.66 -9.18 -1.17
CA THR A 475 -6.23 -7.78 -1.29
C THR A 475 -7.37 -6.81 -0.95
N HIS A 476 -6.96 -5.61 -0.54
CA HIS A 476 -7.84 -4.46 -0.39
C HIS A 476 -7.57 -3.38 -1.47
N ASP A 477 -6.76 -3.70 -2.49
CA ASP A 477 -6.46 -2.82 -3.62
C ASP A 477 -7.54 -2.95 -4.70
N VAL A 478 -8.56 -2.10 -4.60
CA VAL A 478 -9.74 -2.12 -5.47
C VAL A 478 -9.38 -1.86 -6.93
N GLU A 479 -8.39 -0.99 -7.16
CA GLU A 479 -7.95 -0.63 -8.51
C GLU A 479 -7.28 -1.82 -9.20
N LEU A 480 -6.41 -2.55 -8.47
CA LEU A 480 -5.82 -3.78 -9.00
C LEU A 480 -6.87 -4.85 -9.25
N VAL A 481 -7.83 -5.03 -8.34
CA VAL A 481 -8.92 -6.00 -8.51
C VAL A 481 -9.73 -5.69 -9.75
N ALA A 482 -10.09 -4.43 -9.96
CA ALA A 482 -10.81 -3.98 -11.16
C ALA A 482 -10.02 -4.23 -12.46
N GLU A 483 -8.69 -4.10 -12.39
CA GLU A 483 -7.82 -4.33 -13.55
C GLU A 483 -7.60 -5.83 -13.83
N LEU A 484 -7.49 -6.68 -12.80
CA LEU A 484 -6.92 -8.02 -12.92
C LEU A 484 -7.92 -9.16 -12.71
N ALA A 485 -8.85 -9.04 -11.75
CA ALA A 485 -9.64 -10.17 -11.29
C ALA A 485 -10.85 -10.45 -12.19
N ASP A 486 -11.12 -11.74 -12.43
CA ASP A 486 -12.31 -12.21 -13.13
C ASP A 486 -13.50 -12.29 -12.17
N ARG A 487 -13.24 -12.66 -10.91
CA ARG A 487 -14.23 -12.90 -9.86
C ARG A 487 -13.78 -12.32 -8.52
N VAL A 488 -14.75 -11.85 -7.75
CA VAL A 488 -14.52 -11.33 -6.39
C VAL A 488 -15.32 -12.17 -5.40
N ILE A 489 -14.64 -12.64 -4.35
CA ILE A 489 -15.22 -13.18 -3.13
C ILE A 489 -15.08 -12.14 -2.04
N PHE A 490 -16.20 -11.63 -1.52
CA PHE A 490 -16.19 -10.62 -0.47
C PHE A 490 -16.48 -11.25 0.88
N LEU A 491 -15.52 -11.12 1.81
CA LEU A 491 -15.60 -11.65 3.16
C LEU A 491 -15.95 -10.56 4.19
N ALA A 492 -16.87 -10.86 5.09
CA ALA A 492 -17.16 -10.08 6.28
C ALA A 492 -17.39 -11.00 7.48
N GLU A 493 -16.70 -10.74 8.60
CA GLU A 493 -16.85 -11.50 9.85
C GLU A 493 -16.75 -13.03 9.68
N GLY A 494 -15.83 -13.46 8.81
CA GLY A 494 -15.58 -14.87 8.50
C GLY A 494 -16.62 -15.53 7.57
N GLU A 495 -17.54 -14.78 6.96
CA GLU A 495 -18.54 -15.27 6.01
C GLU A 495 -18.33 -14.69 4.61
N ILE A 496 -18.64 -15.47 3.57
CA ILE A 496 -18.78 -14.94 2.21
C ILE A 496 -20.13 -14.20 2.12
N VAL A 497 -20.06 -12.88 1.92
CA VAL A 497 -21.26 -12.02 1.79
C VAL A 497 -21.58 -11.68 0.34
N ALA A 498 -20.60 -11.80 -0.57
CA ALA A 498 -20.80 -11.71 -2.01
C ALA A 498 -19.77 -12.60 -2.72
N ASP A 499 -20.17 -13.23 -3.83
CA ASP A 499 -19.34 -14.07 -4.68
C ASP A 499 -19.88 -13.99 -6.11
N GLY A 500 -19.06 -13.49 -7.04
CA GLY A 500 -19.51 -13.28 -8.41
C GLY A 500 -18.50 -12.54 -9.29
N ALA A 501 -18.92 -12.23 -10.51
CA ALA A 501 -18.07 -11.49 -11.46
C ALA A 501 -17.61 -10.15 -10.85
N THR A 502 -16.35 -9.79 -11.10
CA THR A 502 -15.73 -8.58 -10.56
C THR A 502 -16.57 -7.33 -10.81
N LEU A 503 -17.11 -7.19 -12.01
CA LEU A 503 -17.99 -6.08 -12.37
C LEU A 503 -19.20 -5.95 -11.44
N ASP A 504 -19.92 -7.06 -11.24
CA ASP A 504 -21.17 -7.07 -10.48
C ASP A 504 -20.93 -6.78 -8.99
N VAL A 505 -19.88 -7.40 -8.42
CA VAL A 505 -19.55 -7.24 -7.00
C VAL A 505 -19.03 -5.83 -6.70
N LEU A 506 -18.12 -5.30 -7.53
CA LEU A 506 -17.55 -3.96 -7.29
C LEU A 506 -18.57 -2.83 -7.52
N LEU A 507 -19.47 -2.95 -8.51
CA LEU A 507 -20.50 -1.94 -8.74
C LEU A 507 -21.59 -1.95 -7.65
N SER A 508 -21.83 -3.10 -7.02
CA SER A 508 -22.83 -3.20 -5.94
C SER A 508 -22.36 -2.57 -4.61
N SER A 509 -21.08 -2.26 -4.46
CA SER A 509 -20.50 -1.75 -3.22
C SER A 509 -19.77 -0.42 -3.41
N PRO A 510 -20.42 0.74 -3.16
CA PRO A 510 -19.81 2.06 -3.37
C PRO A 510 -18.50 2.28 -2.60
N ALA A 511 -18.34 1.69 -1.43
CA ALA A 511 -17.14 1.81 -0.61
C ALA A 511 -15.92 1.10 -1.25
N PHE A 512 -16.17 0.02 -1.99
CA PHE A 512 -15.14 -0.80 -2.65
C PHE A 512 -15.18 -0.67 -4.18
N ALA A 513 -15.90 0.32 -4.72
CA ALA A 513 -15.86 0.60 -6.14
C ALA A 513 -14.57 1.36 -6.51
N PRO A 514 -13.92 1.03 -7.65
CA PRO A 514 -12.77 1.78 -8.15
C PRO A 514 -13.15 3.22 -8.52
N GLN A 515 -12.15 4.10 -8.58
CA GLN A 515 -12.39 5.53 -8.86
C GLN A 515 -13.15 5.76 -10.18
N VAL A 516 -12.78 5.03 -11.24
CA VAL A 516 -13.45 5.15 -12.55
C VAL A 516 -14.92 4.77 -12.45
N ALA A 517 -15.25 3.68 -11.75
CA ALA A 517 -16.64 3.28 -11.55
C ALA A 517 -17.45 4.32 -10.78
N LYS A 518 -16.86 4.95 -9.74
CA LYS A 518 -17.51 6.04 -8.99
C LYS A 518 -17.78 7.25 -9.87
N VAL A 519 -16.85 7.63 -10.75
CA VAL A 519 -17.00 8.75 -11.69
C VAL A 519 -18.05 8.43 -12.73
N MET A 520 -17.97 7.25 -13.36
CA MET A 520 -18.75 6.91 -14.55
C MET A 520 -20.12 6.28 -14.24
N SER A 521 -20.43 6.00 -12.98
CA SER A 521 -21.76 5.50 -12.57
C SER A 521 -22.90 6.35 -13.19
N PRO A 522 -23.94 5.71 -13.79
CA PRO A 522 -24.32 4.29 -13.71
C PRO A 522 -23.71 3.37 -14.81
N LYS A 523 -22.70 3.82 -15.55
CA LYS A 523 -22.06 2.99 -16.57
C LYS A 523 -21.28 1.84 -15.95
N PRO A 524 -21.28 0.65 -16.57
CA PRO A 524 -20.62 -0.54 -16.04
C PRO A 524 -19.12 -0.56 -16.39
N TRP A 525 -18.38 0.49 -16.05
CA TRP A 525 -16.97 0.63 -16.36
C TRP A 525 -16.15 0.70 -15.08
N LEU A 526 -15.20 -0.20 -14.94
CA LEU A 526 -14.34 -0.29 -13.77
C LEU A 526 -12.99 0.41 -13.97
N THR A 527 -12.49 0.43 -15.20
CA THR A 527 -11.15 0.90 -15.55
C THR A 527 -11.17 1.99 -16.61
N VAL A 528 -10.07 2.71 -16.75
CA VAL A 528 -9.90 3.70 -17.84
C VAL A 528 -9.98 3.01 -19.21
N SER A 529 -9.44 1.80 -19.32
CA SER A 529 -9.47 1.01 -20.55
C SER A 529 -10.90 0.69 -21.00
N ASP A 530 -11.81 0.37 -20.05
CA ASP A 530 -13.22 0.11 -20.37
C ASP A 530 -13.88 1.33 -20.98
N VAL A 531 -13.58 2.52 -20.44
CA VAL A 531 -14.14 3.80 -20.94
C VAL A 531 -13.61 4.09 -22.35
N VAL A 532 -12.30 3.98 -22.56
CA VAL A 532 -11.67 4.25 -23.86
C VAL A 532 -12.20 3.28 -24.94
N GLN A 533 -12.25 1.98 -24.63
CA GLN A 533 -12.78 0.97 -25.55
C GLN A 533 -14.25 1.20 -25.90
N ALA A 534 -15.06 1.61 -24.92
CA ALA A 534 -16.47 1.93 -25.18
C ALA A 534 -16.63 3.15 -26.08
N LEU A 535 -15.77 4.16 -25.96
CA LEU A 535 -15.80 5.36 -26.81
C LEU A 535 -15.27 5.09 -28.22
N GLU A 536 -14.31 4.20 -28.41
CA GLU A 536 -13.79 3.81 -29.73
C GLU A 536 -14.82 3.02 -30.57
N GLN A 537 -15.86 2.47 -29.94
CA GLN A 537 -16.95 1.74 -30.62
C GLN A 537 -18.10 2.64 -31.08
N LEU A 538 -18.07 3.94 -30.77
CA LEU A 538 -19.02 4.95 -31.24
C LEU A 538 -18.57 5.55 -32.58
#